data_87124596d7ec35f7dcff017d9894c5bf
#
_entry.id   87124596d7ec35f7dcff017d9894c5bf
#
_cell.length_a   1.000
_cell.length_b   1.000
_cell.length_c   1.000
_cell.angle_alpha   90.00
_cell.angle_beta   90.00
_cell.angle_gamma   90.00
#
_symmetry.space_group_name_H-M   'P 1'
#
loop_
_entity.id
_entity.type
_entity.pdbx_description
1 polymer ?
#
loop_
_entity_poly.entity_id
_entity_poly.type
_entity_poly.pdbx_seq_one_letter_code
_entity_poly.pdbx_strand_id
1 'polypeptide(L)'
;MLRVLLIIVLVMLGIPAALYLFWGVHCALDRLCMGHARRYCRRRGLEISRVRCQPAFDQSGVKTESSLVQLDCVDAQKERRLVLLVVWPFGVRKMVSDEPYPESYDVQWPQQFN
;
A
#
# COMPACT_ATOMS: atom_id res chain seq x y z
N MET A 1 -2.37 0.53 -48.14
CA MET A 1 -2.63 1.71 -47.30
C MET A 1 -3.65 1.48 -46.19
N LEU A 2 -4.71 0.76 -46.45
CA LEU A 2 -5.74 0.49 -45.43
C LEU A 2 -5.18 -0.29 -44.23
N ARG A 3 -4.28 -1.23 -44.45
CA ARG A 3 -3.64 -2.00 -43.37
C ARG A 3 -2.77 -1.16 -42.45
N VAL A 4 -2.02 -0.22 -43.02
CA VAL A 4 -1.13 0.68 -42.25
C VAL A 4 -1.97 1.62 -41.39
N LEU A 5 -3.04 2.19 -41.93
CA LEU A 5 -3.98 3.03 -41.19
C LEU A 5 -4.64 2.26 -40.04
N LEU A 6 -5.02 1.02 -40.28
CA LEU A 6 -5.66 0.16 -39.28
C LEU A 6 -4.70 -0.16 -38.14
N ILE A 7 -3.43 -0.43 -38.44
CA ILE A 7 -2.38 -0.66 -37.44
C ILE A 7 -2.15 0.62 -36.62
N ILE A 8 -2.06 1.78 -37.24
CA ILE A 8 -1.86 3.05 -36.55
C ILE A 8 -3.04 3.34 -35.61
N VAL A 9 -4.26 3.12 -36.05
CA VAL A 9 -5.46 3.32 -35.23
C VAL A 9 -5.47 2.34 -34.06
N LEU A 10 -5.15 1.07 -34.27
CA LEU A 10 -5.07 0.08 -33.22
C LEU A 10 -4.01 0.41 -32.17
N VAL A 11 -2.83 0.87 -32.61
CA VAL A 11 -1.77 1.30 -31.69
C VAL A 11 -2.20 2.54 -30.90
N MET A 12 -2.82 3.50 -31.57
CA MET A 12 -3.26 4.75 -30.93
C MET A 12 -4.37 4.53 -29.90
N LEU A 13 -5.22 3.54 -30.10
CA LEU A 13 -6.28 3.18 -29.16
C LEU A 13 -5.80 2.19 -28.11
N GLY A 14 -4.89 1.29 -28.47
CA GLY A 14 -4.39 0.24 -27.60
C GLY A 14 -3.49 0.74 -26.48
N ILE A 15 -2.64 1.72 -26.75
CA ILE A 15 -1.72 2.27 -25.74
C ILE A 15 -2.47 2.95 -24.61
N PRO A 16 -3.41 3.89 -24.83
CA PRO A 16 -4.18 4.48 -23.75
C PRO A 16 -5.03 3.47 -22.99
N ALA A 17 -5.61 2.50 -23.68
CA ALA A 17 -6.40 1.45 -23.04
C ALA A 17 -5.53 0.57 -22.13
N ALA A 18 -4.33 0.21 -22.58
CA ALA A 18 -3.39 -0.57 -21.79
C ALA A 18 -2.91 0.21 -20.55
N LEU A 19 -2.62 1.48 -20.68
CA LEU A 19 -2.24 2.35 -19.57
C LEU A 19 -3.38 2.50 -18.55
N TYR A 20 -4.60 2.65 -19.04
CA TYR A 20 -5.78 2.74 -18.18
C TYR A 20 -6.02 1.46 -17.40
N LEU A 21 -5.91 0.29 -18.06
CA LEU A 21 -6.01 -1.00 -17.40
C LEU A 21 -4.91 -1.20 -16.37
N PHE A 22 -3.67 -0.84 -16.69
CA PHE A 22 -2.54 -0.93 -15.78
C PHE A 22 -2.77 -0.08 -14.53
N TRP A 23 -3.23 1.14 -14.70
CA TRP A 23 -3.55 2.03 -13.59
C TRP A 23 -4.70 1.50 -12.74
N GLY A 24 -5.74 0.97 -13.36
CA GLY A 24 -6.87 0.35 -12.67
C GLY A 24 -6.46 -0.86 -11.84
N VAL A 25 -5.60 -1.72 -12.39
CA VAL A 25 -5.02 -2.87 -11.66
C VAL A 25 -4.20 -2.39 -10.47
N HIS A 26 -3.38 -1.36 -10.66
CA HIS A 26 -2.57 -0.79 -9.59
C HIS A 26 -3.42 -0.26 -8.44
N CYS A 27 -4.48 0.47 -8.76
CA CYS A 27 -5.43 0.97 -7.75
C CYS A 27 -6.15 -0.19 -7.03
N ALA A 28 -6.51 -1.23 -7.75
CA ALA A 28 -7.14 -2.41 -7.15
C ALA A 28 -6.21 -3.14 -6.20
N LEU A 29 -4.93 -3.29 -6.56
CA LEU A 29 -3.91 -3.89 -5.70
C LEU A 29 -3.69 -3.07 -4.43
N ASP A 30 -3.64 -1.75 -4.54
CA ASP A 30 -3.52 -0.86 -3.38
C ASP A 30 -4.72 -1.01 -2.43
N ARG A 31 -5.93 -1.10 -2.97
CA ARG A 31 -7.13 -1.33 -2.16
C ARG A 31 -7.10 -2.68 -1.45
N LEU A 32 -6.60 -3.72 -2.11
CA LEU A 32 -6.42 -5.04 -1.49
C LEU A 32 -5.43 -4.97 -0.33
N CYS A 33 -4.30 -4.31 -0.53
CA CYS A 33 -3.29 -4.13 0.51
C CYS A 33 -3.88 -3.40 1.73
N MET A 34 -4.60 -2.31 1.50
CA MET A 34 -5.26 -1.55 2.56
C MET A 34 -6.33 -2.38 3.27
N GLY A 35 -7.09 -3.17 2.52
CA GLY A 35 -8.08 -4.09 3.09
C GLY A 35 -7.47 -5.12 4.01
N HIS A 36 -6.34 -5.70 3.64
CA HIS A 36 -5.61 -6.64 4.49
C HIS A 36 -5.08 -5.99 5.76
N ALA A 37 -4.53 -4.79 5.66
CA ALA A 37 -4.05 -4.04 6.82
C ALA A 37 -5.19 -3.72 7.80
N ARG A 38 -6.33 -3.26 7.29
CA ARG A 38 -7.51 -2.98 8.12
C ARG A 38 -8.04 -4.24 8.80
N ARG A 39 -8.08 -5.35 8.08
CA ARG A 39 -8.52 -6.63 8.64
C ARG A 39 -7.59 -7.11 9.74
N TYR A 40 -6.29 -6.94 9.56
CA TYR A 40 -5.30 -7.27 10.58
C TYR A 40 -5.54 -6.50 11.87
N CYS A 41 -5.74 -5.19 11.80
CA CYS A 41 -6.03 -4.36 12.95
C CYS A 41 -7.36 -4.73 13.60
N ARG A 42 -8.37 -5.00 12.80
CA ARG A 42 -9.70 -5.40 13.31
C ARG A 42 -9.65 -6.71 14.10
N ARG A 43 -8.85 -7.68 13.64
CA ARG A 43 -8.65 -8.95 14.35
C ARG A 43 -7.99 -8.78 15.71
N ARG A 44 -7.18 -7.73 15.87
CA ARG A 44 -6.52 -7.40 17.14
C ARG A 44 -7.34 -6.47 18.03
N GLY A 45 -8.54 -6.10 17.63
CA GLY A 45 -9.38 -5.18 18.37
C GLY A 45 -8.91 -3.72 18.31
N LEU A 46 -8.14 -3.37 17.30
CA LEU A 46 -7.64 -2.02 17.10
C LEU A 46 -8.58 -1.22 16.21
N GLU A 47 -8.89 0.00 16.61
CA GLU A 47 -9.66 0.94 15.81
C GLU A 47 -8.69 1.87 15.07
N ILE A 48 -8.84 1.96 13.76
CA ILE A 48 -7.94 2.74 12.90
C ILE A 48 -8.41 4.19 12.85
N SER A 49 -7.54 5.12 13.24
CA SER A 49 -7.81 6.55 13.12
C SER A 49 -7.17 7.17 11.89
N ARG A 50 -6.00 6.70 11.48
CA ARG A 50 -5.29 7.22 10.31
C ARG A 50 -4.51 6.09 9.64
N VAL A 51 -4.48 6.12 8.31
CA VAL A 51 -3.72 5.16 7.51
C VAL A 51 -2.83 5.91 6.54
N ARG A 52 -1.57 5.48 6.46
CA ARG A 52 -0.63 5.95 5.44
C ARG A 52 -0.04 4.76 4.72
N CYS A 53 0.12 4.88 3.42
CA CYS A 53 0.68 3.82 2.59
C CYS A 53 1.79 4.40 1.72
N GLN A 54 2.92 3.68 1.65
CA GLN A 54 4.01 4.02 0.74
C GLN A 54 4.61 2.73 0.18
N PRO A 55 5.27 2.78 -0.99
CA PRO A 55 5.93 1.61 -1.53
C PRO A 55 7.08 1.17 -0.63
N ALA A 56 7.22 -0.15 -0.45
CA ALA A 56 8.34 -0.72 0.29
C ALA A 56 9.51 -0.94 -0.66
N PHE A 57 10.71 -0.58 -0.21
CA PHE A 57 11.94 -0.78 -0.94
C PHE A 57 12.78 -1.85 -0.26
N ASP A 58 13.52 -2.63 -1.04
CA ASP A 58 14.47 -3.59 -0.50
C ASP A 58 15.78 -2.90 -0.08
N GLN A 59 16.75 -3.70 0.40
CA GLN A 59 18.03 -3.16 0.85
C GLN A 59 18.83 -2.47 -0.26
N SER A 60 18.61 -2.83 -1.51
CA SER A 60 19.27 -2.21 -2.65
C SER A 60 18.54 -0.96 -3.17
N GLY A 61 17.42 -0.60 -2.58
CA GLY A 61 16.62 0.56 -2.98
C GLY A 61 15.66 0.28 -4.13
N VAL A 62 15.49 -0.98 -4.52
CA VAL A 62 14.55 -1.37 -5.57
C VAL A 62 13.14 -1.51 -4.98
N LYS A 63 12.15 -0.95 -5.67
CA LYS A 63 10.75 -1.05 -5.28
C LYS A 63 10.30 -2.52 -5.31
N THR A 64 9.75 -2.99 -4.18
CA THR A 64 9.18 -4.32 -4.07
C THR A 64 7.69 -4.31 -4.42
N GLU A 65 7.10 -5.50 -4.55
CA GLU A 65 5.65 -5.65 -4.75
C GLU A 65 4.84 -5.35 -3.48
N SER A 66 5.52 -5.24 -2.35
CA SER A 66 4.90 -4.96 -1.06
C SER A 66 4.75 -3.47 -0.83
N SER A 67 3.83 -3.10 0.04
CA SER A 67 3.62 -1.73 0.48
C SER A 67 3.82 -1.64 1.99
N LEU A 68 4.43 -0.55 2.43
CA LEU A 68 4.55 -0.24 3.84
C LEU A 68 3.32 0.55 4.27
N VAL A 69 2.56 0.00 5.19
CA VAL A 69 1.35 0.62 5.70
C VAL A 69 1.58 1.03 7.15
N GLN A 70 1.42 2.31 7.42
CA GLN A 70 1.44 2.86 8.77
C GLN A 70 0.01 3.10 9.23
N LEU A 71 -0.33 2.53 10.37
CA LEU A 71 -1.65 2.60 10.95
C LEU A 71 -1.57 3.27 12.31
N ASP A 72 -2.24 4.41 12.44
CA ASP A 72 -2.48 5.01 13.74
C ASP A 72 -3.76 4.41 14.30
N CYS A 73 -3.63 3.61 15.35
CA CYS A 73 -4.72 2.83 15.91
C CYS A 73 -4.99 3.23 17.35
N VAL A 74 -6.20 2.92 17.80
CA VAL A 74 -6.60 3.04 19.21
C VAL A 74 -7.01 1.65 19.68
N ASP A 75 -6.44 1.18 20.78
CA ASP A 75 -6.78 -0.13 21.34
C ASP A 75 -8.06 -0.11 22.17
N ALA A 76 -8.43 -1.28 22.71
CA ALA A 76 -9.64 -1.39 23.54
C ALA A 76 -9.57 -0.59 24.84
N GLN A 77 -8.37 -0.23 25.27
CA GLN A 77 -8.12 0.60 26.45
C GLN A 77 -8.02 2.08 26.12
N LYS A 78 -8.33 2.46 24.87
CA LYS A 78 -8.26 3.81 24.33
C LYS A 78 -6.85 4.40 24.29
N GLU A 79 -5.83 3.57 24.32
CA GLU A 79 -4.45 3.98 24.11
C GLU A 79 -4.12 4.02 22.63
N ARG A 80 -3.37 5.05 22.23
CA ARG A 80 -2.92 5.19 20.85
C ARG A 80 -1.74 4.25 20.58
N ARG A 81 -1.80 3.55 19.46
CA ARG A 81 -0.73 2.65 19.02
C ARG A 81 -0.34 2.93 17.58
N LEU A 82 0.94 2.76 17.32
CA LEU A 82 1.49 2.90 15.97
C LEU A 82 1.86 1.51 15.46
N VAL A 83 1.23 1.08 14.38
CA VAL A 83 1.47 -0.22 13.77
C VAL A 83 2.04 -0.02 12.38
N LEU A 84 3.17 -0.66 12.12
CA LEU A 84 3.81 -0.68 10.80
C LEU A 84 3.74 -2.09 10.24
N LEU A 85 3.13 -2.22 9.07
CA LEU A 85 2.94 -3.49 8.39
C LEU A 85 3.54 -3.45 6.99
N VAL A 86 4.15 -4.54 6.58
CA VAL A 86 4.48 -4.78 5.18
C VAL A 86 3.38 -5.66 4.60
N VAL A 87 2.66 -5.12 3.63
CA VAL A 87 1.48 -5.75 3.05
C VAL A 87 1.68 -5.93 1.56
N TRP A 88 1.29 -7.09 1.04
CA TRP A 88 1.24 -7.36 -0.40
C TRP A 88 -0.19 -7.75 -0.79
N PRO A 89 -0.54 -7.84 -2.10
CA PRO A 89 -1.93 -8.07 -2.50
C PRO A 89 -2.58 -9.34 -1.94
N PHE A 90 -1.78 -10.31 -1.51
CA PHE A 90 -2.28 -11.58 -0.97
C PHE A 90 -2.41 -11.61 0.55
N GLY A 91 -1.97 -10.58 1.27
CA GLY A 91 -2.10 -10.51 2.72
C GLY A 91 -1.02 -9.69 3.40
N VAL A 92 -1.00 -9.76 4.72
CA VAL A 92 0.04 -9.12 5.52
C VAL A 92 1.27 -10.01 5.51
N ARG A 93 2.38 -9.47 4.99
CA ARG A 93 3.63 -10.22 4.85
C ARG A 93 4.45 -10.22 6.14
N LYS A 94 4.52 -9.08 6.81
CA LYS A 94 5.34 -8.91 8.01
C LYS A 94 4.81 -7.76 8.85
N MET A 95 4.77 -7.95 10.16
CA MET A 95 4.59 -6.86 11.11
C MET A 95 5.96 -6.32 11.50
N VAL A 96 6.19 -5.03 11.29
CA VAL A 96 7.48 -4.40 11.55
C VAL A 96 7.55 -3.86 12.95
N SER A 97 6.53 -3.11 13.37
CA SER A 97 6.46 -2.59 14.72
C SER A 97 5.02 -2.45 15.17
N ASP A 98 4.81 -2.66 16.46
CA ASP A 98 3.56 -2.43 17.15
C ASP A 98 3.92 -1.82 18.50
N GLU A 99 3.97 -0.50 18.55
CA GLU A 99 4.44 0.24 19.72
C GLU A 99 3.39 1.24 20.18
N PRO A 100 3.37 1.59 21.48
CA PRO A 100 2.57 2.71 21.93
C PRO A 100 2.95 3.97 21.18
N TYR A 101 1.97 4.79 20.83
CA TYR A 101 2.21 6.01 20.07
C TYR A 101 3.03 6.99 20.91
N PRO A 102 4.26 7.34 20.50
CA PRO A 102 5.06 8.28 21.28
C PRO A 102 4.48 9.70 21.19
N GLU A 103 4.43 10.40 22.31
CA GLU A 103 3.86 11.76 22.37
C GLU A 103 4.63 12.76 21.51
N SER A 104 5.92 12.52 21.31
CA SER A 104 6.80 13.37 20.52
C SER A 104 6.98 12.89 19.08
N TYR A 105 6.13 11.97 18.62
CA TYR A 105 6.28 11.38 17.32
C TYR A 105 5.82 12.33 16.21
N ASP A 106 6.78 12.96 15.58
CA ASP A 106 6.57 13.56 14.28
C ASP A 106 6.43 12.44 13.26
N VAL A 107 5.33 12.49 12.51
CA VAL A 107 4.98 11.43 11.59
C VAL A 107 5.95 11.45 10.42
N GLN A 108 7.15 10.90 10.65
CA GLN A 108 8.14 10.68 9.60
C GLN A 108 8.13 9.22 9.23
N TRP A 109 8.02 8.96 7.95
CA TRP A 109 8.18 7.62 7.45
C TRP A 109 9.63 7.18 7.57
N PRO A 110 9.89 5.93 7.95
CA PRO A 110 11.25 5.42 7.92
C PRO A 110 11.79 5.49 6.49
N GLN A 111 12.95 6.16 6.33
CA GLN A 111 13.54 6.35 5.01
C GLN A 111 14.15 5.08 4.46
N GLN A 112 14.61 4.21 5.34
CA GLN A 112 15.13 2.90 4.97
C GLN A 112 14.37 1.84 5.73
N PHE A 113 13.97 0.84 4.98
CA PHE A 113 13.15 -0.23 5.49
C PHE A 113 13.79 -1.57 5.18
N ASN A 114 14.31 -2.20 6.19
CA ASN A 114 14.93 -3.52 6.08
C ASN A 114 14.01 -4.62 6.55
#